data_27af885dd0ed8d9027865a5417c9867e
#
_entry.id   27af885dd0ed8d9027865a5417c9867e
#
_cell.length_a   1.000
_cell.length_b   1.000
_cell.length_c   1.000
_cell.angle_alpha   90.00
_cell.angle_beta   90.00
_cell.angle_gamma   90.00
#
_symmetry.space_group_name_H-M   'P 1'
#
loop_
_entity.id
_entity.type
_entity.pdbx_description
1 polymer ?
#
loop_
_entity_poly.entity_id
_entity_poly.type
_entity_poly.pdbx_seq_one_letter_code
_entity_poly.pdbx_strand_id
1 'polypeptide(L)'
;KRAFGLDVVHEITRAEGSRKIVYIGNDTTDFELELVWESGRTEAYDNGSNDTHLAFAVDDVDAARLLHDEMDCVCHELGRDGIYFIEDPDGCCLEIVPSDLWD
;
A
#
# COMPACT_ATOMS: atom_id res chain seq x y z
N LYS A 1 1.23 -5.74 5.53
CA LYS A 1 1.92 -7.04 5.32
C LYS A 1 1.20 -7.92 4.30
N ARG A 2 -0.09 -8.24 4.50
CA ARG A 2 -0.80 -9.23 3.69
C ARG A 2 -0.79 -8.95 2.18
N ALA A 3 -1.01 -7.71 1.77
CA ALA A 3 -1.12 -7.35 0.35
C ALA A 3 0.20 -7.46 -0.42
N PHE A 4 1.34 -7.16 0.22
CA PHE A 4 2.65 -7.04 -0.45
C PHE A 4 3.78 -7.77 0.27
N GLY A 5 3.53 -8.45 1.38
CA GLY A 5 4.57 -9.12 2.16
C GLY A 5 5.53 -8.20 2.89
N LEU A 6 5.24 -6.88 2.98
CA LEU A 6 6.10 -5.93 3.68
C LEU A 6 6.16 -6.21 5.17
N ASP A 7 7.32 -6.03 5.76
CA ASP A 7 7.58 -6.21 7.20
C ASP A 7 7.88 -4.88 7.88
N VAL A 8 7.65 -4.82 9.18
CA VAL A 8 8.06 -3.68 10.00
C VAL A 8 9.58 -3.68 10.11
N VAL A 9 10.21 -2.58 9.71
CA VAL A 9 11.67 -2.39 9.81
C VAL A 9 12.07 -1.46 10.94
N HIS A 10 11.24 -0.46 11.25
CA HIS A 10 11.42 0.44 12.41
C HIS A 10 10.08 0.75 13.05
N GLU A 11 10.08 0.96 14.35
CA GLU A 11 8.91 1.42 15.11
C GLU A 11 9.33 2.45 16.14
N ILE A 12 8.62 3.57 16.18
CA ILE A 12 8.87 4.68 17.10
C ILE A 12 7.55 5.04 17.79
N THR A 13 7.59 5.15 19.13
CA THR A 13 6.46 5.65 19.91
C THR A 13 6.80 7.03 20.46
N ARG A 14 5.90 7.99 20.28
CA ARG A 14 6.06 9.38 20.70
C ARG A 14 4.88 9.81 21.56
N ALA A 15 5.06 10.97 22.24
CA ALA A 15 3.99 11.64 22.99
C ALA A 15 3.26 10.69 23.96
N GLU A 16 4.02 9.93 24.76
CA GLU A 16 3.51 9.00 25.78
C GLU A 16 2.55 7.94 25.21
N GLY A 17 2.80 7.50 23.95
CA GLY A 17 2.00 6.48 23.30
C GLY A 17 0.85 7.02 22.46
N SER A 18 0.64 8.33 22.40
CA SER A 18 -0.42 8.94 21.59
C SER A 18 -0.11 8.96 20.09
N ARG A 19 1.15 8.70 19.71
CA ARG A 19 1.60 8.66 18.32
C ARG A 19 2.56 7.50 18.10
N LYS A 20 2.27 6.69 17.10
CA LYS A 20 3.16 5.62 16.61
C LYS A 20 3.55 5.87 15.17
N ILE A 21 4.83 5.68 14.90
CA ILE A 21 5.39 5.75 13.56
C ILE A 21 5.98 4.38 13.26
N VAL A 22 5.54 3.78 12.17
CA VAL A 22 5.99 2.45 11.73
C VAL A 22 6.51 2.56 10.31
N TYR A 23 7.74 2.11 10.09
CA TYR A 23 8.32 2.00 8.76
C TYR A 23 8.20 0.55 8.29
N ILE A 24 7.64 0.35 7.11
CA ILE A 24 7.51 -0.98 6.51
C ILE A 24 8.30 -1.05 5.21
N GLY A 25 8.88 -2.21 4.94
CA GLY A 25 9.72 -2.43 3.77
C GLY A 25 9.99 -3.91 3.53
N ASN A 26 10.91 -4.19 2.62
CA ASN A 26 11.39 -5.54 2.30
C ASN A 26 12.90 -5.51 1.99
N ASP A 27 13.47 -6.66 1.66
CA ASP A 27 14.90 -6.80 1.34
C ASP A 27 15.22 -6.61 -0.14
N THR A 28 14.24 -6.39 -0.99
CA THR A 28 14.44 -6.23 -2.43
C THR A 28 14.67 -4.79 -2.87
N THR A 29 14.29 -3.82 -2.02
CA THR A 29 14.51 -2.39 -2.27
C THR A 29 14.89 -1.67 -0.98
N ASP A 30 15.52 -0.50 -1.11
CA ASP A 30 15.82 0.39 0.03
C ASP A 30 14.62 1.30 0.38
N PHE A 31 13.52 1.19 -0.34
CA PHE A 31 12.33 2.00 -0.09
C PHE A 31 11.63 1.56 1.20
N GLU A 32 11.31 2.52 2.04
CA GLU A 32 10.53 2.31 3.25
C GLU A 32 9.30 3.22 3.21
N LEU A 33 8.15 2.67 3.59
CA LEU A 33 6.92 3.43 3.73
C LEU A 33 6.68 3.75 5.20
N GLU A 34 6.57 5.04 5.51
CA GLU A 34 6.24 5.51 6.85
C GLU A 34 4.73 5.54 7.04
N LEU A 35 4.26 4.88 8.08
CA LEU A 35 2.86 4.90 8.50
C LEU A 35 2.78 5.59 9.86
N VAL A 36 1.91 6.58 9.99
CA VAL A 36 1.73 7.33 11.25
C VAL A 36 0.33 7.07 11.80
N TRP A 37 0.29 6.59 13.03
CA TRP A 37 -0.95 6.43 13.79
C TRP A 37 -1.02 7.46 14.91
N GLU A 38 -2.18 8.09 15.06
CA GLU A 38 -2.46 9.04 16.14
C GLU A 38 -3.69 8.60 16.92
N SER A 39 -3.55 8.49 18.25
CA SER A 39 -4.69 8.18 19.11
C SER A 39 -5.72 9.32 19.09
N GLY A 40 -6.97 8.97 19.14
CA GLY A 40 -8.05 9.96 19.13
C GLY A 40 -8.44 10.47 17.74
N ARG A 41 -7.70 10.09 16.68
CA ARG A 41 -8.15 10.38 15.33
C ARG A 41 -9.29 9.43 14.95
N THR A 42 -10.47 9.98 14.71
CA THR A 42 -11.68 9.24 14.35
C THR A 42 -12.24 9.65 13.00
N GLU A 43 -11.77 10.76 12.43
CA GLU A 43 -12.19 11.23 11.12
C GLU A 43 -11.41 10.52 10.01
N ALA A 44 -12.09 10.20 8.90
CA ALA A 44 -11.45 9.69 7.71
C ALA A 44 -10.50 10.75 7.11
N TYR A 45 -9.46 10.31 6.41
CA TYR A 45 -8.58 11.20 5.66
C TYR A 45 -9.31 11.71 4.42
N ASP A 46 -9.10 12.99 4.12
CA ASP A 46 -9.56 13.59 2.86
C ASP A 46 -8.44 13.45 1.83
N ASN A 47 -8.62 12.54 0.89
CA ASN A 47 -7.64 12.26 -0.18
C ASN A 47 -7.87 13.14 -1.43
N GLY A 48 -8.71 14.16 -1.32
CA GLY A 48 -9.06 15.03 -2.45
C GLY A 48 -9.66 14.24 -3.61
N SER A 49 -9.17 14.48 -4.82
CA SER A 49 -9.56 13.71 -6.00
C SER A 49 -8.97 12.29 -6.05
N ASN A 50 -8.08 11.96 -5.11
CA ASN A 50 -7.38 10.67 -5.00
C ASN A 50 -6.55 10.31 -6.25
N ASP A 51 -6.00 11.32 -6.93
CA ASP A 51 -5.21 11.14 -8.15
C ASP A 51 -3.74 10.76 -7.85
N THR A 52 -3.26 11.07 -6.65
CA THR A 52 -1.90 10.72 -6.21
C THR A 52 -1.90 9.31 -5.64
N HIS A 53 -0.95 8.48 -6.06
CA HIS A 53 -0.86 7.09 -5.59
C HIS A 53 0.59 6.59 -5.60
N LEU A 54 0.82 5.50 -4.86
CA LEU A 54 2.05 4.71 -4.93
C LEU A 54 1.83 3.56 -5.91
N ALA A 55 2.89 3.17 -6.62
CA ALA A 55 2.88 1.98 -7.47
C ALA A 55 3.78 0.90 -6.86
N PHE A 56 3.29 -0.34 -6.86
CA PHE A 56 4.02 -1.51 -6.41
C PHE A 56 4.25 -2.44 -7.59
N ALA A 57 5.53 -2.71 -7.90
CA ALA A 57 5.91 -3.67 -8.92
C ALA A 57 5.86 -5.09 -8.35
N VAL A 58 5.21 -5.99 -9.07
CA VAL A 58 5.09 -7.41 -8.70
C VAL A 58 5.57 -8.31 -9.83
N ASP A 59 6.21 -9.42 -9.48
CA ASP A 59 6.74 -10.36 -10.48
C ASP A 59 5.64 -11.24 -11.10
N ASP A 60 4.62 -11.57 -10.32
CA ASP A 60 3.48 -12.38 -10.78
C ASP A 60 2.17 -11.60 -10.55
N VAL A 61 1.75 -10.88 -11.58
CA VAL A 61 0.53 -10.06 -11.56
C VAL A 61 -0.72 -10.91 -11.33
N ASP A 62 -0.79 -12.11 -11.92
CA ASP A 62 -1.96 -12.98 -11.79
C ASP A 62 -2.10 -13.49 -10.35
N ALA A 63 -1.01 -13.92 -9.74
CA ALA A 63 -1.01 -14.32 -8.33
C ALA A 63 -1.34 -13.17 -7.40
N ALA A 64 -0.78 -11.97 -7.65
CA ALA A 64 -1.10 -10.77 -6.88
C ALA A 64 -2.59 -10.42 -7.00
N ARG A 65 -3.15 -10.49 -8.20
CA ARG A 65 -4.57 -10.22 -8.43
C ARG A 65 -5.48 -11.18 -7.67
N LEU A 66 -5.19 -12.48 -7.69
CA LEU A 66 -5.95 -13.47 -6.93
C LEU A 66 -5.95 -13.14 -5.44
N LEU A 67 -4.80 -12.80 -4.88
CA LEU A 67 -4.69 -12.40 -3.46
C LEU A 67 -5.53 -11.16 -3.16
N HIS A 68 -5.42 -10.12 -3.99
CA HIS A 68 -6.13 -8.86 -3.77
C HIS A 68 -7.64 -8.99 -3.99
N ASP A 69 -8.08 -9.88 -4.88
CA ASP A 69 -9.50 -10.23 -5.01
C ASP A 69 -10.02 -10.94 -3.74
N GLU A 70 -9.25 -11.86 -3.17
CA GLU A 70 -9.59 -12.52 -1.89
C GLU A 70 -9.66 -11.52 -0.72
N MET A 71 -8.83 -10.48 -0.76
CA MET A 71 -8.84 -9.40 0.22
C MET A 71 -9.97 -8.39 0.02
N ASP A 72 -10.71 -8.49 -1.09
CA ASP A 72 -11.79 -7.57 -1.47
C ASP A 72 -11.33 -6.10 -1.51
N CYS A 73 -10.12 -5.85 -2.01
CA CYS A 73 -9.54 -4.50 -2.02
C CYS A 73 -9.30 -3.93 -3.42
N VAL A 74 -9.58 -4.67 -4.50
CA VAL A 74 -9.44 -4.18 -5.87
C VAL A 74 -10.51 -3.13 -6.14
N CYS A 75 -10.12 -1.93 -6.59
CA CYS A 75 -11.02 -0.80 -6.80
C CYS A 75 -11.08 -0.30 -8.23
N HIS A 76 -10.08 -0.58 -9.07
CA HIS A 76 -10.05 -0.11 -10.45
C HIS A 76 -9.14 -0.96 -11.32
N GLU A 77 -9.49 -1.07 -12.61
CA GLU A 77 -8.70 -1.77 -13.62
C GLU A 77 -8.42 -0.85 -14.81
N LEU A 78 -7.17 -0.86 -15.32
CA LEU A 78 -6.85 -0.12 -16.54
C LEU A 78 -7.21 -0.89 -17.82
N GLY A 79 -7.42 -2.21 -17.73
CA GLY A 79 -7.74 -3.04 -18.87
C GLY A 79 -6.59 -3.30 -19.83
N ARG A 80 -5.36 -3.03 -19.42
CA ARG A 80 -4.14 -3.27 -20.21
C ARG A 80 -2.96 -3.63 -19.30
N ASP A 81 -2.00 -4.36 -19.83
CA ASP A 81 -0.71 -4.70 -19.20
C ASP A 81 -0.84 -5.36 -17.82
N GLY A 82 -2.02 -5.83 -17.45
CA GLY A 82 -2.29 -6.42 -16.15
C GLY A 82 -2.35 -5.40 -15.00
N ILE A 83 -2.30 -4.10 -15.29
CA ILE A 83 -2.29 -3.03 -14.28
C ILE A 83 -3.68 -2.88 -13.65
N TYR A 84 -3.71 -2.80 -12.33
CA TYR A 84 -4.93 -2.53 -11.57
C TYR A 84 -4.61 -1.75 -10.30
N PHE A 85 -5.66 -1.30 -9.61
CA PHE A 85 -5.55 -0.54 -8.37
C PHE A 85 -6.24 -1.26 -7.23
N ILE A 86 -5.66 -1.14 -6.05
CA ILE A 86 -6.30 -1.55 -4.79
C ILE A 86 -6.44 -0.32 -3.89
N GLU A 87 -7.31 -0.42 -2.91
CA GLU A 87 -7.50 0.60 -1.87
C GLU A 87 -6.91 0.12 -0.55
N ASP A 88 -6.18 1.00 0.14
CA ASP A 88 -5.80 0.74 1.52
C ASP A 88 -6.97 1.04 2.48
N PRO A 89 -6.86 0.73 3.79
CA PRO A 89 -7.95 0.98 4.74
C PRO A 89 -8.37 2.45 4.88
N ASP A 90 -7.52 3.39 4.48
CA ASP A 90 -7.80 4.83 4.50
C ASP A 90 -8.32 5.37 3.16
N GLY A 91 -8.55 4.49 2.18
CA GLY A 91 -9.05 4.86 0.87
C GLY A 91 -7.98 5.34 -0.11
N CYS A 92 -6.70 5.25 0.23
CA CYS A 92 -5.62 5.61 -0.68
C CYS A 92 -5.49 4.57 -1.79
N CYS A 93 -5.35 5.05 -3.04
CA CYS A 93 -5.12 4.17 -4.19
C CYS A 93 -3.68 3.68 -4.24
N LEU A 94 -3.52 2.38 -4.48
CA LEU A 94 -2.23 1.75 -4.70
C LEU A 94 -2.29 1.03 -6.05
N GLU A 95 -1.37 1.38 -6.95
CA GLU A 95 -1.28 0.79 -8.29
C GLU A 95 -0.42 -0.47 -8.26
N ILE A 96 -0.88 -1.51 -8.93
CA ILE A 96 -0.13 -2.76 -9.08
C ILE A 96 0.34 -2.85 -10.52
N VAL A 97 1.64 -2.94 -10.71
CA VAL A 97 2.27 -3.01 -12.04
C VAL A 97 3.16 -4.24 -12.16
N PRO A 98 3.26 -4.86 -13.36
CA PRO A 98 4.23 -5.92 -13.56
C PRO A 98 5.66 -5.36 -13.47
N SER A 99 6.57 -6.13 -12.86
CA SER A 99 7.97 -5.69 -12.66
C SER A 99 8.73 -5.50 -13.98
N ASP A 100 8.27 -6.12 -15.05
CA ASP A 100 8.85 -6.03 -16.40
C ASP A 100 8.18 -5.00 -17.31
N LEU A 101 7.32 -4.12 -16.75
CA LEU A 101 6.53 -3.16 -17.52
C LEU A 101 7.38 -2.26 -18.44
N TRP A 102 8.59 -1.95 -18.01
CA TRP A 102 9.51 -1.06 -18.75
C TRP A 102 10.70 -1.77 -19.42
N ASP A 103 10.66 -3.07 -19.47
CA ASP A 103 11.72 -3.87 -20.11
C ASP A 103 11.61 -3.92 -21.63
#